data_7a7e687e40047262c61a5edc2715f2c1
#
_entry.id   7a7e687e40047262c61a5edc2715f2c1
#
_cell.length_a   1.000
_cell.length_b   1.000
_cell.length_c   1.000
_cell.angle_alpha   90.00
_cell.angle_beta   90.00
_cell.angle_gamma   90.00
#
_symmetry.space_group_name_H-M   'P 1'
#
loop_
_entity.id
_entity.type
_entity.pdbx_description
1 polymer ?
#
loop_
_entity_poly.entity_id
_entity_poly.type
_entity_poly.pdbx_seq_one_letter_code
_entity_poly.pdbx_strand_id
1 'polypeptide(L)'
;MSHVAKVTALRVRLLVLVLSLLAATVPAWPARAAGAGTAAPAPVVRQLITVTAASYGTTYATLRACLLVNGYCVQAFGPWTVRVGYNGVARPGAKREGDGKTPSGTYGLSFFFGVQPLSGVYFPYRLAYSYDYWDDDPASPRYNEWVDARTANPGRNPEPMHQVPAYNYAAVIAYNTARVPGLGSAIFLHVGTGRATAGCVSLPASQLLAVLRWLKPSAKPRITITG
;
A
#
# COMPACT_ATOMS: atom_id res chain seq x y z
N MET A 1 68.55 -29.14 -62.22
CA MET A 1 69.00 -28.03 -63.03
C MET A 1 68.77 -26.79 -62.16
N SER A 2 69.73 -26.45 -61.35
CA SER A 2 70.76 -25.45 -61.42
C SER A 2 70.25 -24.05 -61.84
N HIS A 3 70.23 -23.13 -60.94
CA HIS A 3 71.01 -21.90 -61.04
C HIS A 3 71.05 -21.06 -59.73
N VAL A 4 72.29 -20.92 -59.29
CA VAL A 4 72.78 -20.03 -58.22
C VAL A 4 72.88 -18.62 -58.74
N ALA A 5 72.52 -17.66 -57.94
CA ALA A 5 72.97 -16.28 -58.14
C ALA A 5 73.12 -15.54 -56.81
N LYS A 6 74.17 -15.29 -56.56
CA LYS A 6 75.21 -14.42 -55.90
C LYS A 6 74.71 -13.22 -55.12
N VAL A 7 75.25 -13.19 -53.92
CA VAL A 7 75.28 -12.17 -52.88
C VAL A 7 75.96 -10.85 -53.43
N THR A 8 75.41 -9.71 -53.07
CA THR A 8 76.18 -8.44 -53.04
C THR A 8 75.83 -7.73 -51.72
N ALA A 9 76.81 -7.66 -50.87
CA ALA A 9 76.76 -6.90 -49.62
C ALA A 9 76.90 -5.41 -49.83
N LEU A 10 76.00 -4.61 -49.39
CA LEU A 10 76.10 -3.14 -49.33
C LEU A 10 76.24 -2.71 -47.87
N ARG A 11 77.41 -2.24 -47.52
CA ARG A 11 77.73 -1.61 -46.22
C ARG A 11 77.05 -0.27 -46.13
N VAL A 12 76.06 -0.07 -45.28
CA VAL A 12 75.53 1.25 -44.95
C VAL A 12 76.05 1.64 -43.56
N ARG A 13 76.73 2.78 -43.54
CA ARG A 13 77.27 3.41 -42.31
C ARG A 13 76.20 3.89 -41.40
N LEU A 14 76.25 3.48 -40.14
CA LEU A 14 75.39 3.89 -39.07
C LEU A 14 75.77 5.34 -38.65
N LEU A 15 74.88 6.28 -38.93
CA LEU A 15 74.96 7.62 -38.37
C LEU A 15 74.16 7.63 -37.09
N VAL A 16 74.86 7.75 -35.96
CA VAL A 16 74.18 7.86 -34.65
C VAL A 16 73.79 9.34 -34.47
N LEU A 17 72.55 9.65 -34.61
CA LEU A 17 71.92 10.92 -34.20
C LEU A 17 71.50 10.84 -32.73
N VAL A 18 72.23 11.55 -31.87
CA VAL A 18 71.89 11.72 -30.48
C VAL A 18 70.75 12.74 -30.41
N LEU A 19 69.51 12.34 -30.24
CA LEU A 19 68.37 13.20 -29.99
C LEU A 19 68.25 13.41 -28.46
N SER A 20 68.63 14.64 -28.04
CA SER A 20 68.40 15.06 -26.63
C SER A 20 66.93 15.29 -26.39
N LEU A 21 66.25 14.39 -25.63
CA LEU A 21 64.90 14.63 -25.15
C LEU A 21 64.94 15.64 -23.99
N LEU A 22 64.51 16.85 -24.24
CA LEU A 22 64.09 17.79 -23.20
C LEU A 22 62.76 17.27 -22.60
N ALA A 23 62.81 16.73 -21.40
CA ALA A 23 61.62 16.41 -20.64
C ALA A 23 60.96 17.68 -20.12
N ALA A 24 59.89 18.11 -20.75
CA ALA A 24 59.04 19.18 -20.26
C ALA A 24 58.21 18.63 -19.07
N THR A 25 58.53 19.02 -17.87
CA THR A 25 57.69 18.74 -16.67
C THR A 25 56.44 19.59 -16.75
N VAL A 26 55.28 18.97 -17.09
CA VAL A 26 53.96 19.59 -16.99
C VAL A 26 53.57 19.57 -15.51
N PRO A 27 53.24 20.72 -14.87
CA PRO A 27 52.78 20.73 -13.51
C PRO A 27 51.41 20.04 -13.46
N ALA A 28 51.32 18.95 -12.68
CA ALA A 28 50.03 18.27 -12.38
C ALA A 28 49.20 19.23 -11.53
N TRP A 29 48.13 19.77 -12.08
CA TRP A 29 47.10 20.43 -11.27
C TRP A 29 46.41 19.38 -10.39
N PRO A 30 46.23 19.68 -9.10
CA PRO A 30 45.49 18.77 -8.24
C PRO A 30 44.06 18.61 -8.78
N ALA A 31 43.68 17.39 -9.15
CA ALA A 31 42.30 17.07 -9.48
C ALA A 31 41.45 17.41 -8.25
N ARG A 32 40.63 18.43 -8.37
CA ARG A 32 39.64 18.80 -7.37
C ARG A 32 38.69 17.60 -7.24
N ALA A 33 38.76 16.88 -6.13
CA ALA A 33 37.82 15.83 -5.82
C ALA A 33 36.41 16.43 -5.93
N ALA A 34 35.63 15.97 -6.91
CA ALA A 34 34.23 16.30 -6.99
C ALA A 34 33.60 15.78 -5.70
N GLY A 35 33.21 16.71 -4.82
CA GLY A 35 32.52 16.35 -3.59
C GLY A 35 31.34 15.46 -3.95
N ALA A 36 31.28 14.27 -3.35
CA ALA A 36 30.11 13.41 -3.42
C ALA A 36 28.94 14.21 -2.84
N GLY A 37 28.17 14.87 -3.72
CA GLY A 37 26.95 15.53 -3.34
C GLY A 37 26.06 14.47 -2.70
N THR A 38 25.75 14.60 -1.42
CA THR A 38 24.78 13.78 -0.75
C THR A 38 23.46 13.96 -1.50
N ALA A 39 23.05 12.95 -2.25
CA ALA A 39 21.75 12.96 -2.92
C ALA A 39 20.68 13.26 -1.86
N ALA A 40 19.81 14.23 -2.12
CA ALA A 40 18.71 14.54 -1.23
C ALA A 40 17.91 13.25 -0.95
N PRO A 41 17.50 13.00 0.29
CA PRO A 41 16.74 11.79 0.61
C PRO A 41 15.47 11.74 -0.26
N ALA A 42 15.19 10.55 -0.82
CA ALA A 42 14.01 10.35 -1.65
C ALA A 42 12.74 10.79 -0.90
N PRO A 43 11.77 11.45 -1.56
CA PRO A 43 10.58 11.95 -0.89
C PRO A 43 9.82 10.80 -0.24
N VAL A 44 9.42 10.99 1.02
CA VAL A 44 8.56 10.03 1.72
C VAL A 44 7.15 10.12 1.15
N VAL A 45 6.79 9.14 0.31
CA VAL A 45 5.45 9.05 -0.29
C VAL A 45 4.60 8.12 0.58
N ARG A 46 3.44 8.59 1.00
CA ARG A 46 2.45 7.80 1.74
C ARG A 46 1.10 7.90 1.07
N GLN A 47 0.26 6.90 1.25
CA GLN A 47 -1.12 6.92 0.78
C GLN A 47 -2.07 7.18 1.95
N LEU A 48 -2.97 8.14 1.78
CA LEU A 48 -3.97 8.49 2.79
C LEU A 48 -5.36 8.44 2.16
N ILE A 49 -6.27 7.74 2.84
CA ILE A 49 -7.71 7.82 2.61
C ILE A 49 -8.30 8.62 3.77
N THR A 50 -9.12 9.61 3.49
CA THR A 50 -9.93 10.30 4.49
C THR A 50 -11.41 10.00 4.26
N VAL A 51 -12.13 9.71 5.33
CA VAL A 51 -13.58 9.51 5.35
C VAL A 51 -14.13 10.47 6.39
N THR A 52 -14.77 11.54 5.93
CA THR A 52 -15.25 12.63 6.81
C THR A 52 -16.76 12.71 6.74
N ALA A 53 -17.43 12.41 7.83
CA ALA A 53 -18.86 12.65 8.01
C ALA A 53 -19.08 14.08 8.49
N ALA A 54 -20.24 14.68 8.16
CA ALA A 54 -20.56 16.04 8.58
C ALA A 54 -20.83 16.13 10.10
N SER A 55 -21.19 15.03 10.72
CA SER A 55 -21.36 14.87 12.17
C SER A 55 -21.32 13.39 12.57
N TYR A 56 -21.13 13.11 13.84
CA TYR A 56 -21.10 11.75 14.38
C TYR A 56 -22.39 10.94 14.15
N GLY A 57 -23.55 11.60 14.00
CA GLY A 57 -24.84 10.92 13.73
C GLY A 57 -25.12 10.68 12.24
N THR A 58 -24.31 11.21 11.33
CA THR A 58 -24.54 11.11 9.89
C THR A 58 -24.10 9.76 9.35
N THR A 59 -24.95 9.14 8.51
CA THR A 59 -24.68 7.84 7.86
C THR A 59 -24.02 7.98 6.50
N TYR A 60 -23.75 9.20 6.05
CA TYR A 60 -23.02 9.56 4.85
C TYR A 60 -21.71 10.23 5.22
N ALA A 61 -20.67 9.98 4.43
CA ALA A 61 -19.39 10.64 4.56
C ALA A 61 -18.79 10.96 3.18
N THR A 62 -17.81 11.84 3.16
CA THR A 62 -17.01 12.13 1.98
C THR A 62 -15.70 11.38 2.06
N LEU A 63 -15.41 10.56 1.04
CA LEU A 63 -14.11 9.90 0.88
C LEU A 63 -13.23 10.69 -0.08
N ARG A 64 -12.00 10.94 0.34
CA ARG A 64 -10.90 11.40 -0.53
C ARG A 64 -9.71 10.48 -0.35
N ALA A 65 -8.93 10.28 -1.42
CA ALA A 65 -7.66 9.57 -1.35
C ALA A 65 -6.56 10.42 -1.96
N CYS A 66 -5.40 10.48 -1.33
CA CYS A 66 -4.26 11.26 -1.81
C CYS A 66 -2.91 10.57 -1.56
N LEU A 67 -1.92 10.99 -2.35
CA LEU A 67 -0.52 10.78 -2.05
C LEU A 67 -0.04 11.92 -1.14
N LEU A 68 0.49 11.59 0.02
CA LEU A 68 1.23 12.53 0.85
C LEU A 68 2.67 12.57 0.34
N VAL A 69 3.04 13.67 -0.30
CA VAL A 69 4.39 13.93 -0.77
C VAL A 69 4.96 15.05 0.09
N ASN A 70 5.97 14.75 0.90
CA ASN A 70 6.54 15.71 1.86
C ASN A 70 5.49 16.39 2.75
N GLY A 71 4.43 15.66 3.14
CA GLY A 71 3.33 16.15 3.97
C GLY A 71 2.19 16.83 3.21
N TYR A 72 2.33 17.11 1.93
CA TYR A 72 1.27 17.69 1.10
C TYR A 72 0.39 16.59 0.47
N CYS A 73 -0.93 16.77 0.54
CA CYS A 73 -1.90 15.86 -0.07
C CYS A 73 -2.08 16.19 -1.56
N VAL A 74 -1.61 15.30 -2.43
CA VAL A 74 -1.92 15.33 -3.87
C VAL A 74 -3.08 14.39 -4.11
N GLN A 75 -4.27 14.93 -4.41
CA GLN A 75 -5.50 14.15 -4.56
C GLN A 75 -5.37 13.14 -5.71
N ALA A 76 -5.66 11.87 -5.40
CA ALA A 76 -5.72 10.77 -6.37
C ALA A 76 -7.17 10.45 -6.74
N PHE A 77 -8.07 10.41 -5.74
CA PHE A 77 -9.48 10.08 -5.93
C PHE A 77 -10.40 10.93 -5.06
N GLY A 78 -11.67 10.99 -5.46
CA GLY A 78 -12.72 11.70 -4.76
C GLY A 78 -12.78 13.20 -5.12
N PRO A 79 -13.60 14.00 -4.42
CA PRO A 79 -14.49 13.58 -3.33
C PRO A 79 -15.61 12.63 -3.81
N TRP A 80 -15.87 11.58 -3.05
CA TRP A 80 -16.95 10.62 -3.31
C TRP A 80 -17.83 10.48 -2.08
N THR A 81 -19.15 10.37 -2.30
CA THR A 81 -20.08 10.03 -1.23
C THR A 81 -19.97 8.55 -0.90
N VAL A 82 -19.79 8.23 0.37
CA VAL A 82 -19.70 6.87 0.90
C VAL A 82 -20.71 6.68 2.04
N ARG A 83 -20.98 5.44 2.39
CA ARG A 83 -21.82 5.10 3.55
C ARG A 83 -20.94 4.66 4.71
N VAL A 84 -21.37 5.01 5.91
CA VAL A 84 -20.78 4.59 7.19
C VAL A 84 -21.86 3.90 8.04
N GLY A 85 -21.58 3.63 9.29
CA GLY A 85 -22.48 2.95 10.21
C GLY A 85 -23.89 3.53 10.23
N TYR A 86 -24.91 2.64 10.44
CA TYR A 86 -26.32 3.08 10.50
C TYR A 86 -26.61 3.99 11.72
N ASN A 87 -25.73 3.97 12.72
CA ASN A 87 -25.71 4.90 13.85
C ASN A 87 -24.58 5.94 13.72
N GLY A 88 -24.09 6.17 12.48
CA GLY A 88 -23.05 7.15 12.17
C GLY A 88 -21.64 6.70 12.52
N VAL A 89 -20.83 7.66 12.99
CA VAL A 89 -19.42 7.48 13.37
C VAL A 89 -19.31 7.50 14.90
N ALA A 90 -18.55 6.62 15.50
CA ALA A 90 -18.29 6.65 16.94
C ALA A 90 -17.34 7.79 17.29
N ARG A 91 -17.57 8.49 18.41
CA ARG A 91 -16.57 9.41 18.96
C ARG A 91 -15.28 8.67 19.32
N PRO A 92 -14.13 9.36 19.37
CA PRO A 92 -12.86 8.72 19.76
C PRO A 92 -13.00 7.90 21.06
N GLY A 93 -12.59 6.62 21.02
CA GLY A 93 -12.68 5.68 22.14
C GLY A 93 -14.07 5.15 22.49
N ALA A 94 -15.12 5.65 21.83
CA ALA A 94 -16.51 5.28 22.15
C ALA A 94 -17.08 4.11 21.32
N LYS A 95 -16.34 3.59 20.32
CA LYS A 95 -16.77 2.42 19.53
C LYS A 95 -16.97 1.21 20.42
N ARG A 96 -18.08 0.49 20.22
CA ARG A 96 -18.39 -0.78 20.90
C ARG A 96 -18.89 -1.81 19.90
N GLU A 97 -18.78 -3.09 20.31
CA GLU A 97 -19.37 -4.19 19.53
C GLU A 97 -20.87 -4.02 19.39
N GLY A 98 -21.40 -4.25 18.18
CA GLY A 98 -22.84 -4.18 17.89
C GLY A 98 -23.46 -2.76 17.92
N ASP A 99 -22.66 -1.68 18.10
CA ASP A 99 -23.19 -0.31 18.22
C ASP A 99 -23.66 0.32 16.89
N GLY A 100 -23.41 -0.34 15.75
CA GLY A 100 -23.77 0.15 14.43
C GLY A 100 -23.01 1.39 13.97
N LYS A 101 -21.87 1.70 14.60
CA LYS A 101 -21.06 2.89 14.29
C LYS A 101 -19.73 2.53 13.64
N THR A 102 -19.30 3.36 12.71
CA THR A 102 -17.94 3.29 12.17
C THR A 102 -16.95 3.91 13.16
N PRO A 103 -15.83 3.25 13.51
CA PRO A 103 -14.87 3.83 14.44
C PRO A 103 -14.18 5.07 13.86
N SER A 104 -14.10 6.16 14.64
CA SER A 104 -13.23 7.30 14.30
C SER A 104 -11.78 7.03 14.68
N GLY A 105 -10.83 7.58 13.92
CA GLY A 105 -9.41 7.41 14.14
C GLY A 105 -8.63 7.19 12.85
N THR A 106 -7.35 6.85 12.99
CA THR A 106 -6.46 6.58 11.85
C THR A 106 -5.93 5.15 11.94
N TYR A 107 -6.23 4.34 10.91
CA TYR A 107 -5.96 2.91 10.87
C TYR A 107 -5.09 2.54 9.67
N GLY A 108 -4.40 1.41 9.77
CA GLY A 108 -3.78 0.75 8.61
C GLY A 108 -4.80 -0.05 7.81
N LEU A 109 -4.32 -0.70 6.77
CA LEU A 109 -5.01 -1.75 6.03
C LEU A 109 -4.19 -3.04 6.18
N SER A 110 -4.83 -4.20 6.36
CA SER A 110 -4.11 -5.46 6.57
C SER A 110 -4.06 -6.32 5.31
N PHE A 111 -5.18 -6.78 4.81
CA PHE A 111 -5.29 -7.56 3.57
C PHE A 111 -6.61 -7.24 2.87
N PHE A 112 -6.71 -7.66 1.60
CA PHE A 112 -7.94 -7.54 0.83
C PHE A 112 -8.60 -8.90 0.70
N PHE A 113 -9.92 -8.90 0.50
CA PHE A 113 -10.67 -10.12 0.29
C PHE A 113 -11.88 -9.89 -0.61
N GLY A 114 -12.51 -10.97 -1.02
CA GLY A 114 -13.79 -10.89 -1.72
C GLY A 114 -14.29 -12.23 -2.21
N VAL A 115 -15.58 -12.25 -2.56
CA VAL A 115 -16.24 -13.39 -3.21
C VAL A 115 -15.76 -13.54 -4.65
N GLN A 116 -15.45 -12.41 -5.31
CA GLN A 116 -14.94 -12.39 -6.68
C GLN A 116 -13.42 -12.36 -6.71
N PRO A 117 -12.76 -13.06 -7.64
CA PRO A 117 -11.33 -12.95 -7.82
C PRO A 117 -10.93 -11.53 -8.22
N LEU A 118 -9.81 -11.05 -7.71
CA LEU A 118 -9.28 -9.72 -8.01
C LEU A 118 -7.80 -9.79 -8.33
N SER A 119 -7.43 -9.25 -9.49
CA SER A 119 -6.05 -9.09 -9.93
C SER A 119 -5.65 -7.61 -9.98
N GLY A 120 -4.34 -7.35 -10.10
CA GLY A 120 -3.80 -5.99 -10.20
C GLY A 120 -3.81 -5.23 -8.86
N VAL A 121 -3.80 -5.92 -7.74
CA VAL A 121 -3.65 -5.37 -6.39
C VAL A 121 -2.28 -5.75 -5.80
N TYR A 122 -1.78 -4.93 -4.89
CA TYR A 122 -0.46 -5.12 -4.25
C TYR A 122 -0.56 -5.71 -2.84
N PHE A 123 -1.74 -5.65 -2.24
CA PHE A 123 -2.01 -6.29 -0.95
C PHE A 123 -2.30 -7.79 -1.14
N PRO A 124 -2.02 -8.63 -0.15
CA PRO A 124 -2.50 -10.01 -0.14
C PRO A 124 -4.01 -10.04 -0.36
N TYR A 125 -4.48 -10.92 -1.25
CA TYR A 125 -5.90 -11.09 -1.54
C TYR A 125 -6.37 -12.48 -1.15
N ARG A 126 -7.48 -12.57 -0.42
CA ARG A 126 -8.10 -13.81 0.03
C ARG A 126 -9.49 -13.97 -0.59
N LEU A 127 -9.75 -15.10 -1.26
CA LEU A 127 -11.11 -15.45 -1.68
C LEU A 127 -11.94 -15.83 -0.45
N ALA A 128 -13.19 -15.35 -0.41
CA ALA A 128 -14.15 -15.65 0.64
C ALA A 128 -15.09 -16.75 0.16
N TYR A 129 -15.20 -17.81 0.94
CA TYR A 129 -16.07 -18.96 0.70
C TYR A 129 -17.21 -19.00 1.73
N SER A 130 -18.22 -19.82 1.49
CA SER A 130 -19.40 -19.93 2.35
C SER A 130 -19.11 -20.44 3.77
N TYR A 131 -17.95 -21.00 4.00
CA TYR A 131 -17.46 -21.48 5.30
C TYR A 131 -16.52 -20.49 6.00
N ASP A 132 -16.26 -19.32 5.40
CA ASP A 132 -15.42 -18.27 5.98
C ASP A 132 -16.28 -17.27 6.76
N TYR A 133 -15.84 -16.97 7.97
CA TYR A 133 -16.50 -16.03 8.88
C TYR A 133 -15.48 -15.08 9.50
N TRP A 134 -15.97 -13.93 9.95
CA TRP A 134 -15.24 -13.10 10.90
C TRP A 134 -15.85 -13.31 12.29
N ASP A 135 -15.00 -13.60 13.27
CA ASP A 135 -15.46 -13.87 14.63
C ASP A 135 -15.73 -12.56 15.37
N ASP A 136 -17.01 -12.29 15.61
CA ASP A 136 -17.51 -11.08 16.29
C ASP A 136 -17.92 -11.35 17.75
N ASP A 137 -17.69 -12.58 18.26
CA ASP A 137 -18.03 -12.95 19.64
C ASP A 137 -16.98 -12.45 20.64
N PRO A 138 -17.29 -11.44 21.48
CA PRO A 138 -16.34 -10.96 22.48
C PRO A 138 -15.90 -12.02 23.51
N ALA A 139 -16.59 -13.14 23.61
CA ALA A 139 -16.22 -14.26 24.49
C ALA A 139 -15.30 -15.27 23.78
N SER A 140 -15.11 -15.13 22.48
CA SER A 140 -14.27 -16.03 21.69
C SER A 140 -12.78 -15.70 21.82
N PRO A 141 -11.90 -16.71 21.92
CA PRO A 141 -10.46 -16.50 21.84
C PRO A 141 -9.99 -16.02 20.46
N ARG A 142 -10.85 -16.11 19.44
CA ARG A 142 -10.61 -15.65 18.07
C ARG A 142 -11.31 -14.34 17.73
N TYR A 143 -11.84 -13.64 18.71
CA TYR A 143 -12.52 -12.37 18.50
C TYR A 143 -11.73 -11.44 17.56
N ASN A 144 -12.43 -10.88 16.58
CA ASN A 144 -11.90 -10.01 15.54
C ASN A 144 -10.85 -10.69 14.64
N GLU A 145 -11.06 -11.96 14.30
CA GLU A 145 -10.27 -12.74 13.36
C GLU A 145 -11.12 -13.38 12.25
N TRP A 146 -10.47 -13.65 11.11
CA TRP A 146 -11.03 -14.51 10.07
C TRP A 146 -10.94 -15.98 10.49
N VAL A 147 -12.04 -16.70 10.43
CA VAL A 147 -12.15 -18.11 10.82
C VAL A 147 -12.72 -18.95 9.68
N ASP A 148 -12.06 -20.06 9.37
CA ASP A 148 -12.61 -21.12 8.53
C ASP A 148 -13.39 -22.09 9.42
N ALA A 149 -14.73 -22.09 9.29
CA ALA A 149 -15.63 -22.88 10.13
C ALA A 149 -15.46 -24.41 9.96
N ARG A 150 -14.74 -24.86 8.95
CA ARG A 150 -14.39 -26.29 8.79
C ARG A 150 -13.30 -26.72 9.77
N THR A 151 -12.54 -25.78 10.30
CA THR A 151 -11.36 -26.06 11.14
C THR A 151 -11.48 -25.50 12.55
N ALA A 152 -12.33 -24.48 12.76
CA ALA A 152 -12.50 -23.83 14.05
C ALA A 152 -13.91 -23.25 14.20
N ASN A 153 -14.36 -23.10 15.46
CA ASN A 153 -15.61 -22.40 15.76
C ASN A 153 -15.43 -20.89 15.58
N PRO A 154 -16.26 -20.21 14.76
CA PRO A 154 -16.17 -18.77 14.53
C PRO A 154 -16.86 -17.91 15.61
N GLY A 155 -17.23 -18.45 16.76
CA GLY A 155 -17.94 -17.73 17.80
C GLY A 155 -19.45 -17.71 17.61
N ARG A 156 -20.14 -16.84 18.38
CA ARG A 156 -21.60 -16.63 18.29
C ARG A 156 -21.91 -15.53 17.28
N ASN A 157 -22.90 -15.75 16.41
CA ASN A 157 -23.37 -14.80 15.40
C ASN A 157 -22.24 -14.17 14.57
N PRO A 158 -21.29 -14.98 14.04
CA PRO A 158 -20.15 -14.45 13.33
C PRO A 158 -20.59 -13.80 12.01
N GLU A 159 -19.81 -12.81 11.54
CA GLU A 159 -20.04 -12.15 10.25
C GLU A 159 -19.70 -13.11 9.09
N PRO A 160 -20.65 -13.52 8.23
CA PRO A 160 -20.31 -14.33 7.06
C PRO A 160 -19.44 -13.54 6.08
N MET A 161 -18.33 -14.12 5.60
CA MET A 161 -17.46 -13.45 4.66
C MET A 161 -17.90 -13.60 3.20
N HIS A 162 -18.81 -14.53 2.90
CA HIS A 162 -19.38 -14.73 1.58
C HIS A 162 -20.69 -13.97 1.44
N GLN A 163 -20.62 -12.63 1.31
CA GLN A 163 -21.80 -11.76 1.17
C GLN A 163 -21.78 -11.02 -0.19
N VAL A 164 -22.75 -11.33 -1.04
CA VAL A 164 -22.95 -10.69 -2.35
C VAL A 164 -24.09 -9.67 -2.25
N PRO A 165 -23.94 -8.45 -2.79
CA PRO A 165 -22.73 -7.90 -3.45
C PRO A 165 -21.73 -7.23 -2.49
N ALA A 166 -22.03 -7.10 -1.19
CA ALA A 166 -21.27 -6.29 -0.25
C ALA A 166 -19.78 -6.68 -0.22
N TYR A 167 -19.50 -7.97 -0.16
CA TYR A 167 -18.14 -8.50 -0.10
C TYR A 167 -17.67 -9.09 -1.42
N ASN A 168 -18.21 -8.62 -2.57
CA ASN A 168 -17.58 -8.95 -3.85
C ASN A 168 -16.12 -8.53 -3.87
N TYR A 169 -15.80 -7.39 -3.25
CA TYR A 169 -14.45 -6.87 -3.03
C TYR A 169 -14.41 -6.11 -1.72
N ALA A 170 -13.36 -6.26 -0.93
CA ALA A 170 -13.20 -5.54 0.32
C ALA A 170 -11.72 -5.43 0.76
N ALA A 171 -11.46 -4.50 1.67
CA ALA A 171 -10.20 -4.37 2.40
C ALA A 171 -10.47 -4.36 3.90
N VAL A 172 -9.66 -5.06 4.67
CA VAL A 172 -9.73 -5.06 6.13
C VAL A 172 -9.08 -3.78 6.66
N ILE A 173 -9.87 -2.94 7.32
CA ILE A 173 -9.38 -1.80 8.10
C ILE A 173 -8.82 -2.34 9.42
N ALA A 174 -7.56 -2.05 9.73
CA ALA A 174 -6.84 -2.57 10.88
C ALA A 174 -7.30 -1.91 12.19
N TYR A 175 -8.61 -2.00 12.46
CA TYR A 175 -9.23 -1.56 13.70
C TYR A 175 -9.19 -2.68 14.75
N ASN A 176 -8.97 -2.32 16.01
CA ASN A 176 -8.93 -3.24 17.16
C ASN A 176 -8.04 -4.48 16.93
N THR A 177 -6.85 -4.27 16.37
CA THR A 177 -5.91 -5.37 16.08
C THR A 177 -5.38 -6.06 17.34
N ALA A 178 -5.47 -5.42 18.50
CA ALA A 178 -5.22 -6.03 19.79
C ALA A 178 -6.34 -6.99 20.23
N ARG A 179 -7.44 -7.05 19.49
CA ARG A 179 -8.60 -7.92 19.72
C ARG A 179 -9.19 -7.77 21.12
N VAL A 180 -9.23 -6.53 21.60
CA VAL A 180 -9.84 -6.24 22.91
C VAL A 180 -11.33 -6.50 22.85
N PRO A 181 -11.86 -7.42 23.65
CA PRO A 181 -13.26 -7.81 23.64
C PRO A 181 -14.20 -6.61 23.82
N GLY A 182 -15.26 -6.56 23.01
CA GLY A 182 -16.29 -5.53 23.09
C GLY A 182 -15.94 -4.17 22.51
N LEU A 183 -14.71 -3.92 22.04
CA LEU A 183 -14.36 -2.67 21.38
C LEU A 183 -14.78 -2.59 19.91
N GLY A 184 -15.34 -3.67 19.36
CA GLY A 184 -15.80 -3.76 17.97
C GLY A 184 -14.87 -4.58 17.10
N SER A 185 -15.44 -5.21 16.08
CA SER A 185 -14.83 -6.15 15.14
C SER A 185 -15.31 -5.89 13.72
N ALA A 186 -14.81 -6.65 12.72
CA ALA A 186 -15.30 -6.70 11.34
C ALA A 186 -15.43 -5.32 10.67
N ILE A 187 -14.41 -4.47 10.76
CA ILE A 187 -14.43 -3.14 10.13
C ILE A 187 -13.73 -3.19 8.77
N PHE A 188 -14.50 -3.03 7.70
CA PHE A 188 -14.03 -3.17 6.32
C PHE A 188 -14.33 -1.92 5.48
N LEU A 189 -13.57 -1.78 4.40
CA LEU A 189 -13.89 -0.92 3.25
C LEU A 189 -14.42 -1.85 2.15
N HIS A 190 -15.72 -1.77 1.77
CA HIS A 190 -16.35 -2.76 0.90
C HIS A 190 -17.32 -2.17 -0.13
N VAL A 191 -17.88 -3.00 -1.01
CA VAL A 191 -18.86 -2.59 -2.02
C VAL A 191 -20.15 -2.12 -1.34
N GLY A 192 -20.61 -0.93 -1.72
CA GLY A 192 -21.86 -0.35 -1.22
C GLY A 192 -23.09 -1.02 -1.78
N THR A 193 -24.09 -1.26 -0.91
CA THR A 193 -25.42 -1.76 -1.25
C THR A 193 -26.49 -0.65 -1.28
N GLY A 194 -26.05 0.63 -1.23
CA GLY A 194 -26.93 1.80 -1.12
C GLY A 194 -27.41 2.10 0.32
N ARG A 195 -27.23 1.16 1.25
CA ARG A 195 -27.64 1.31 2.65
C ARG A 195 -26.45 1.71 3.55
N ALA A 196 -26.74 2.23 4.74
CA ALA A 196 -25.75 2.38 5.79
C ALA A 196 -25.26 1.00 6.26
N THR A 197 -24.05 0.93 6.82
CA THR A 197 -23.40 -0.31 7.24
C THR A 197 -23.62 -0.59 8.73
N ALA A 198 -23.17 -1.74 9.20
CA ALA A 198 -23.13 -2.04 10.64
C ALA A 198 -21.89 -1.44 11.35
N GLY A 199 -20.99 -0.78 10.59
CA GLY A 199 -19.78 -0.17 11.13
C GLY A 199 -18.68 0.02 10.07
N CYS A 200 -18.81 -0.63 8.94
CA CYS A 200 -17.88 -0.54 7.82
C CYS A 200 -17.97 0.81 7.07
N VAL A 201 -17.08 1.01 6.12
CA VAL A 201 -17.17 2.07 5.11
C VAL A 201 -17.49 1.41 3.76
N SER A 202 -18.52 1.88 3.06
CA SER A 202 -18.88 1.28 1.77
C SER A 202 -19.08 2.31 0.66
N LEU A 203 -18.70 1.94 -0.57
CA LEU A 203 -18.75 2.80 -1.75
C LEU A 203 -19.03 1.97 -3.03
N PRO A 204 -19.43 2.60 -4.15
CA PRO A 204 -19.66 1.91 -5.41
C PRO A 204 -18.48 1.03 -5.84
N ALA A 205 -18.75 -0.15 -6.41
CA ALA A 205 -17.73 -1.14 -6.77
C ALA A 205 -16.60 -0.58 -7.64
N SER A 206 -16.93 0.25 -8.64
CA SER A 206 -15.91 0.86 -9.52
C SER A 206 -14.94 1.78 -8.76
N GLN A 207 -15.45 2.56 -7.83
CA GLN A 207 -14.64 3.45 -6.98
C GLN A 207 -13.78 2.64 -6.00
N LEU A 208 -14.35 1.60 -5.38
CA LEU A 208 -13.61 0.70 -4.50
C LEU A 208 -12.46 0.02 -5.25
N LEU A 209 -12.72 -0.54 -6.42
CA LEU A 209 -11.69 -1.20 -7.25
C LEU A 209 -10.55 -0.25 -7.65
N ALA A 210 -10.87 1.01 -7.96
CA ALA A 210 -9.86 2.03 -8.23
C ALA A 210 -8.94 2.25 -7.01
N VAL A 211 -9.54 2.36 -5.82
CA VAL A 211 -8.78 2.49 -4.56
C VAL A 211 -7.94 1.26 -4.27
N LEU A 212 -8.52 0.04 -4.35
CA LEU A 212 -7.81 -1.20 -4.03
C LEU A 212 -6.58 -1.42 -4.93
N ARG A 213 -6.71 -1.13 -6.24
CA ARG A 213 -5.60 -1.24 -7.20
C ARG A 213 -4.53 -0.17 -7.02
N TRP A 214 -4.89 1.00 -6.50
CA TRP A 214 -3.96 2.09 -6.23
C TRP A 214 -3.14 1.86 -4.95
N LEU A 215 -3.72 1.23 -3.93
CA LEU A 215 -3.08 1.03 -2.62
C LEU A 215 -1.86 0.12 -2.72
N LYS A 216 -0.74 0.55 -2.11
CA LYS A 216 0.54 -0.18 -2.08
C LYS A 216 1.05 -0.32 -0.64
N PRO A 217 1.36 -1.52 -0.15
CA PRO A 217 1.92 -1.71 1.20
C PRO A 217 3.20 -0.88 1.45
N SER A 218 4.04 -0.72 0.43
CA SER A 218 5.28 0.07 0.50
C SER A 218 5.03 1.56 0.80
N ALA A 219 3.86 2.10 0.40
CA ALA A 219 3.46 3.48 0.70
C ALA A 219 2.79 3.62 2.08
N LYS A 220 2.76 2.56 2.91
CA LYS A 220 2.21 2.54 4.27
C LYS A 220 0.84 3.22 4.36
N PRO A 221 -0.17 2.76 3.59
CA PRO A 221 -1.45 3.42 3.50
C PRO A 221 -2.15 3.53 4.85
N ARG A 222 -2.88 4.63 5.03
CA ARG A 222 -3.73 4.87 6.19
C ARG A 222 -5.12 5.28 5.74
N ILE A 223 -6.11 4.94 6.57
CA ILE A 223 -7.46 5.46 6.47
C ILE A 223 -7.78 6.25 7.74
N THR A 224 -8.15 7.52 7.59
CA THR A 224 -8.57 8.39 8.70
C THR A 224 -10.06 8.61 8.59
N ILE A 225 -10.80 8.30 9.65
CA ILE A 225 -12.26 8.42 9.74
C ILE A 225 -12.61 9.44 10.82
N THR A 226 -13.44 10.41 10.45
CA THR A 226 -13.89 11.49 11.35
C THR A 226 -15.39 11.73 11.20
N GLY A 227 -16.01 12.28 12.27
CA GLY A 227 -17.41 12.69 12.29
C GLY A 227 -17.62 14.06 12.91
#